data_77863da5ccf4d120dd91f9c829e10259
#
_entry.id   77863da5ccf4d120dd91f9c829e10259
#
_cell.length_a   1.000
_cell.length_b   1.000
_cell.length_c   1.000
_cell.angle_alpha   90.00
_cell.angle_beta   90.00
_cell.angle_gamma   90.00
#
_symmetry.space_group_name_H-M   'P 1'
#
loop_
_entity.id
_entity.type
_entity.pdbx_description
1 polymer ?
#
loop_
_entity_poly.entity_id
_entity_poly.type
_entity_poly.pdbx_seq_one_letter_code
_entity_poly.pdbx_strand_id
1 'polypeptide(L)' 'MKEKVSVLIADDNQEFSHTLSTYINAQDDMQVVGMARD' A
#
# COMPACT_ATOMS: atom_id res chain seq x y z
N MET A 1 -9.99 -9.65 17.05
CA MET A 1 -8.83 -9.53 16.16
C MET A 1 -9.26 -9.02 14.80
N LYS A 2 -8.59 -7.99 14.31
CA LYS A 2 -8.93 -7.43 13.02
C LYS A 2 -8.11 -8.07 11.92
N GLU A 3 -8.76 -8.37 10.83
CA GLU A 3 -8.07 -8.82 9.63
C GLU A 3 -7.62 -7.62 8.84
N LYS A 4 -6.41 -7.69 8.32
CA LYS A 4 -5.89 -6.61 7.51
C LYS A 4 -6.29 -6.80 6.07
N VAL A 5 -6.69 -5.72 5.44
CA VAL A 5 -6.98 -5.71 4.02
C VAL A 5 -5.67 -5.62 3.27
N SER A 6 -5.46 -6.53 2.34
CA SER A 6 -4.25 -6.53 1.51
C SER A 6 -4.43 -5.55 0.36
N VAL A 7 -3.46 -4.67 0.19
CA VAL A 7 -3.54 -3.63 -0.83
C VAL A 7 -2.38 -3.80 -1.80
N LEU A 8 -2.70 -3.81 -3.09
CA LEU A 8 -1.71 -3.83 -4.15
C LEU A 8 -1.75 -2.47 -4.84
N ILE A 9 -0.60 -1.81 -4.88
CA ILE A 9 -0.49 -0.50 -5.50
C ILE A 9 0.09 -0.67 -6.90
N ALA A 10 -0.65 -0.22 -7.90
CA ALA A 10 -0.21 -0.30 -9.30
C ALA A 10 -0.08 1.12 -9.85
N ASP A 11 1.13 1.63 -9.89
CA ASP A 11 1.38 2.99 -10.35
C ASP A 11 2.82 3.09 -10.80
N ASP A 12 3.06 3.82 -11.89
CA ASP A 12 4.42 4.01 -12.36
C ASP A 12 5.12 5.21 -11.71
N ASN A 13 4.40 5.97 -10.91
CA ASN A 13 4.99 7.08 -10.16
C ASN A 13 5.47 6.57 -8.81
N GLN A 14 6.79 6.38 -8.69
CA GLN A 14 7.35 5.77 -7.50
C GLN A 14 7.23 6.64 -6.27
N GLU A 15 7.32 7.95 -6.43
CA GLU A 15 7.18 8.84 -5.28
C GLU A 15 5.79 8.77 -4.70
N PHE A 16 4.80 8.77 -5.58
CA PHE A 16 3.42 8.67 -5.14
C PHE A 16 3.14 7.32 -4.50
N SER A 17 3.64 6.26 -5.13
CA SER A 17 3.44 4.91 -4.60
C SER A 17 4.08 4.76 -3.22
N HIS A 18 5.26 5.33 -3.04
CA HIS A 18 5.94 5.24 -1.76
C HIS A 18 5.17 5.98 -0.67
N THR A 19 4.70 7.18 -1.00
CA THR A 19 3.93 7.97 -0.04
C THR A 19 2.65 7.24 0.33
N LEU A 20 1.99 6.67 -0.67
CA LEU A 20 0.73 5.97 -0.43
C LEU A 20 0.95 4.72 0.40
N SER A 21 2.02 3.97 0.13
CA SER A 21 2.29 2.76 0.88
C SER A 21 2.59 3.09 2.35
N THR A 22 3.28 4.18 2.59
CA THR A 22 3.56 4.61 3.96
C THR A 22 2.26 4.94 4.68
N TYR A 23 1.36 5.62 3.99
CA TYR A 23 0.08 5.97 4.58
C TYR A 23 -0.73 4.71 4.90
N ILE A 24 -0.78 3.78 3.96
CA ILE A 24 -1.58 2.57 4.14
C ILE A 24 -1.00 1.70 5.24
N ASN A 25 0.32 1.58 5.29
CA ASN A 25 0.94 0.74 6.31
C ASN A 25 0.80 1.32 7.72
N ALA A 26 0.44 2.60 7.82
CA ALA A 26 0.18 3.21 9.12
C ALA A 26 -1.21 2.85 9.65
N GLN A 27 -2.04 2.25 8.81
CA GLN A 27 -3.39 1.88 9.24
C GLN A 27 -3.37 0.52 9.92
N ASP A 28 -4.23 0.36 10.91
CA ASP A 28 -4.30 -0.91 11.63
C ASP A 28 -4.90 -2.01 10.81
N ASP A 29 -5.78 -1.67 9.88
CA ASP A 29 -6.57 -2.65 9.17
C ASP A 29 -6.18 -2.80 7.72
N MET A 30 -5.04 -2.23 7.30
CA MET A 30 -4.58 -2.34 5.92
C MET A 30 -3.09 -2.61 5.88
N GLN A 31 -2.65 -3.26 4.82
CA GLN A 31 -1.23 -3.49 4.62
C GLN A 31 -0.95 -3.56 3.13
N VAL A 32 0.19 -3.04 2.73
CA VAL A 32 0.63 -3.13 1.35
C VAL A 32 1.37 -4.44 1.16
N VAL A 33 0.89 -5.27 0.25
CA VAL A 33 1.51 -6.58 0.00
C VAL A 33 2.31 -6.59 -1.29
N GLY A 34 2.24 -5.53 -2.08
CA GLY A 34 3.05 -5.45 -3.28
C GLY A 34 2.84 -4.14 -3.99
N MET A 35 3.79 -3.80 -4.84
CA MET A 35 3.70 -2.62 -5.68
C MET A 35 4.09 -3.02 -7.09
N ALA A 36 3.23 -2.70 -8.05
CA ALA A 36 3.47 -2.98 -9.45
C ALA A 36 3.70 -1.66 -10.16
N ARG A 37 4.68 -1.66 -11.05
CA ARG A 37 4.97 -0.48 -11.86
C ARG A 37 4.37 -0.71 -13.23
N ASP A 38 3.81 0.35 -13.79
CA ASP A 38 3.39 0.32 -15.13
C ASP A 38 1.93 0.34 -15.38
#